data_1ce9d55ee87812128096cd8a0eaf1d9c
#
_entry.id   1ce9d55ee87812128096cd8a0eaf1d9c
#
_cell.length_a   1.000
_cell.length_b   1.000
_cell.length_c   1.000
_cell.angle_alpha   90.00
_cell.angle_beta   90.00
_cell.angle_gamma   90.00
#
_symmetry.space_group_name_H-M   'P 1'
#
loop_
_entity.id
_entity.type
_entity.pdbx_description
1 polymer ?
#
loop_
_entity_poly.entity_id
_entity_poly.type
_entity_poly.pdbx_seq_one_letter_code
_entity_poly.pdbx_strand_id
1 'polypeptide(L)'
;IAEAAITVAYTHPEAKTWLNAALTVIRENYEYLCRELLSALPKLRISPMDGTYLAWIDFGAYVMADDMHDVFENQCRIAPSFGEWFGGESYATFVRLNLATSLTNIKVATHSIIEHIQP
;
A
#
# COMPACT_ATOMS: atom_id res chain seq x y z
N ILE A 1 26.39 14.26 -6.62
CA ILE A 1 25.99 12.85 -6.30
C ILE A 1 24.66 12.54 -6.95
N ALA A 2 23.62 13.38 -6.79
CA ALA A 2 22.28 13.12 -7.34
C ALA A 2 22.28 13.01 -8.88
N GLU A 3 22.97 13.91 -9.59
CA GLU A 3 23.08 13.88 -11.05
C GLU A 3 23.76 12.60 -11.55
N ALA A 4 24.86 12.18 -10.90
CA ALA A 4 25.55 10.95 -11.25
C ALA A 4 24.66 9.71 -11.00
N ALA A 5 23.91 9.69 -9.89
CA ALA A 5 22.99 8.60 -9.58
C ALA A 5 21.85 8.50 -10.61
N ILE A 6 21.25 9.64 -10.99
CA ILE A 6 20.20 9.69 -12.03
C ILE A 6 20.76 9.20 -13.36
N THR A 7 21.92 9.70 -13.77
CA THR A 7 22.56 9.27 -15.02
C THR A 7 22.77 7.77 -15.07
N VAL A 8 23.35 7.17 -14.01
CA VAL A 8 23.55 5.72 -13.92
C VAL A 8 22.20 4.97 -13.95
N ALA A 9 21.20 5.41 -13.19
CA ALA A 9 19.91 4.75 -13.15
C ALA A 9 19.22 4.67 -14.52
N TYR A 10 19.41 5.68 -15.37
CA TYR A 10 18.80 5.70 -16.71
C TYR A 10 19.68 5.17 -17.84
N THR A 11 20.98 5.05 -17.66
CA THR A 11 21.92 4.68 -18.74
C THR A 11 22.64 3.35 -18.52
N HIS A 12 22.74 2.87 -17.26
CA HIS A 12 23.47 1.63 -16.98
C HIS A 12 22.64 0.40 -17.44
N PRO A 13 23.23 -0.55 -18.16
CA PRO A 13 22.50 -1.72 -18.68
C PRO A 13 21.79 -2.54 -17.61
N GLU A 14 22.41 -2.71 -16.43
CA GLU A 14 21.83 -3.48 -15.33
C GLU A 14 20.69 -2.76 -14.60
N ALA A 15 20.57 -1.43 -14.70
CA ALA A 15 19.53 -0.67 -14.05
C ALA A 15 18.14 -1.08 -14.53
N LYS A 16 17.99 -1.35 -15.83
CA LYS A 16 16.72 -1.84 -16.40
C LYS A 16 16.36 -3.24 -15.89
N THR A 17 17.35 -4.12 -15.75
CA THR A 17 17.12 -5.47 -15.21
C THR A 17 16.69 -5.40 -13.75
N TRP A 18 17.36 -4.57 -12.94
CA TRP A 18 16.99 -4.32 -11.57
C TRP A 18 15.57 -3.74 -11.46
N LEU A 19 15.24 -2.73 -12.26
CA LEU A 19 13.92 -2.10 -12.26
C LEU A 19 12.82 -3.12 -12.58
N ASN A 20 13.01 -3.95 -13.60
CA ASN A 20 12.05 -4.97 -13.98
C ASN A 20 11.83 -6.00 -12.84
N ALA A 21 12.88 -6.40 -12.14
CA ALA A 21 12.79 -7.28 -10.98
C ALA A 21 12.02 -6.61 -9.83
N ALA A 22 12.32 -5.34 -9.54
CA ALA A 22 11.60 -4.56 -8.53
C ALA A 22 10.11 -4.40 -8.85
N LEU A 23 9.77 -4.10 -10.11
CA LEU A 23 8.38 -3.99 -10.57
C LEU A 23 7.63 -5.32 -10.45
N THR A 24 8.29 -6.44 -10.69
CA THR A 24 7.69 -7.77 -10.50
C THR A 24 7.33 -7.99 -9.03
N VAL A 25 8.25 -7.72 -8.11
CA VAL A 25 7.98 -7.84 -6.66
C VAL A 25 6.84 -6.94 -6.23
N ILE A 26 6.81 -5.68 -6.68
CA ILE A 26 5.74 -4.73 -6.34
C ILE A 26 4.38 -5.22 -6.86
N ARG A 27 4.33 -5.76 -8.08
CA ARG A 27 3.11 -6.33 -8.65
C ARG A 27 2.62 -7.54 -7.87
N GLU A 28 3.49 -8.48 -7.55
CA GLU A 28 3.17 -9.66 -6.74
C GLU A 28 2.64 -9.27 -5.35
N ASN A 29 3.25 -8.27 -4.73
CA ASN A 29 2.80 -7.71 -3.46
C ASN A 29 1.40 -7.09 -3.56
N TYR A 30 1.12 -6.34 -4.63
CA TYR A 30 -0.18 -5.74 -4.87
C TYR A 30 -1.27 -6.80 -5.12
N GLU A 31 -0.98 -7.79 -5.97
CA GLU A 31 -1.89 -8.89 -6.25
C GLU A 31 -2.22 -9.71 -4.99
N TYR A 32 -1.20 -9.98 -4.17
CA TYR A 32 -1.40 -10.63 -2.88
C TYR A 32 -2.31 -9.80 -1.97
N LEU A 33 -1.96 -8.53 -1.76
CA LEU A 33 -2.74 -7.61 -0.91
C LEU A 33 -4.21 -7.55 -1.34
N CYS A 34 -4.46 -7.31 -2.62
CA CYS A 34 -5.82 -7.21 -3.17
C CYS A 34 -6.61 -8.49 -2.97
N ARG A 35 -6.01 -9.65 -3.29
CA ARG A 35 -6.68 -10.93 -3.16
C ARG A 35 -7.11 -11.22 -1.74
N GLU A 36 -6.19 -11.06 -0.77
CA GLU A 36 -6.46 -11.38 0.63
C GLU A 36 -7.46 -10.38 1.25
N LEU A 37 -7.23 -9.08 1.03
CA LEU A 37 -8.12 -8.05 1.57
C LEU A 37 -9.54 -8.15 1.01
N LEU A 38 -9.71 -8.29 -0.31
CA LEU A 38 -11.04 -8.37 -0.92
C LEU A 38 -11.76 -9.69 -0.60
N SER A 39 -11.01 -10.76 -0.31
CA SER A 39 -11.59 -12.02 0.18
C SER A 39 -12.19 -11.88 1.57
N ALA A 40 -11.51 -11.18 2.48
CA ALA A 40 -11.94 -11.00 3.86
C ALA A 40 -12.89 -9.80 4.02
N LEU A 41 -12.66 -8.73 3.26
CA LEU A 41 -13.35 -7.45 3.36
C LEU A 41 -13.90 -7.05 1.96
N PRO A 42 -14.96 -7.70 1.47
CA PRO A 42 -15.42 -7.57 0.08
C PRO A 42 -15.98 -6.19 -0.29
N LYS A 43 -16.27 -5.32 0.68
CA LYS A 43 -16.73 -3.95 0.43
C LYS A 43 -15.60 -2.93 0.33
N LEU A 44 -14.33 -3.33 0.51
CA LEU A 44 -13.19 -2.44 0.29
C LEU A 44 -13.13 -1.94 -1.14
N ARG A 45 -12.67 -0.71 -1.30
CA ARG A 45 -12.36 -0.15 -2.61
C ARG A 45 -10.86 0.07 -2.72
N ILE A 46 -10.21 -0.70 -3.58
CA ILE A 46 -8.78 -0.59 -3.86
C ILE A 46 -8.63 0.01 -5.25
N SER A 47 -7.95 1.15 -5.34
CA SER A 47 -7.70 1.79 -6.64
C SER A 47 -6.75 0.94 -7.48
N PRO A 48 -6.99 0.81 -8.81
CA PRO A 48 -6.04 0.18 -9.71
C PRO A 48 -4.65 0.84 -9.59
N MET A 49 -3.59 0.02 -9.55
CA MET A 49 -2.23 0.50 -9.45
C MET A 49 -1.51 0.35 -10.79
N ASP A 50 -1.75 1.29 -11.72
CA ASP A 50 -1.15 1.31 -13.04
C ASP A 50 0.29 1.86 -13.05
N GLY A 51 0.68 2.51 -11.97
CA GLY A 51 2.01 3.07 -11.74
C GLY A 51 2.32 3.17 -10.26
N THR A 52 3.53 3.60 -9.93
CA THR A 52 3.98 3.73 -8.54
C THR A 52 4.10 2.37 -7.81
N TYR A 53 4.35 2.43 -6.51
CA TYR A 53 4.43 1.30 -5.58
C TYR A 53 3.53 1.55 -4.35
N LEU A 54 2.54 2.44 -4.50
CA LEU A 54 1.69 2.93 -3.42
C LEU A 54 0.25 2.49 -3.68
N ALA A 55 -0.25 1.54 -2.90
CA ALA A 55 -1.66 1.13 -2.96
C ALA A 55 -2.54 2.17 -2.25
N TRP A 56 -3.64 2.56 -2.90
CA TRP A 56 -4.63 3.50 -2.39
C TRP A 56 -5.93 2.77 -2.10
N ILE A 57 -6.34 2.75 -0.82
CA ILE A 57 -7.41 1.88 -0.33
C ILE A 57 -8.38 2.68 0.53
N ASP A 58 -9.66 2.55 0.23
CA ASP A 58 -10.76 3.14 1.00
C ASP A 58 -11.36 2.08 1.95
N PHE A 59 -11.28 2.36 3.24
CA PHE A 59 -11.82 1.54 4.32
C PHE A 59 -13.16 2.03 4.84
N GLY A 60 -13.78 3.06 4.26
CA GLY A 60 -15.00 3.68 4.76
C GLY A 60 -16.22 2.78 4.85
N ALA A 61 -16.19 1.57 4.26
CA ALA A 61 -17.22 0.56 4.47
C ALA A 61 -17.09 -0.21 5.80
N TYR A 62 -15.95 -0.05 6.51
CA TYR A 62 -15.61 -0.83 7.71
C TYR A 62 -15.11 0.02 8.87
N VAL A 63 -14.49 1.16 8.63
CA VAL A 63 -13.87 2.02 9.63
C VAL A 63 -14.38 3.44 9.46
N MET A 64 -14.81 4.05 10.56
CA MET A 64 -15.21 5.47 10.58
C MET A 64 -13.97 6.37 10.46
N ALA A 65 -14.13 7.54 9.86
CA ALA A 65 -13.03 8.48 9.66
C ALA A 65 -12.27 8.82 10.95
N ASP A 66 -12.98 9.04 12.05
CA ASP A 66 -12.40 9.39 13.35
C ASP A 66 -11.60 8.24 13.99
N ASP A 67 -11.87 6.99 13.60
CA ASP A 67 -11.22 5.80 14.15
C ASP A 67 -10.01 5.33 13.32
N MET A 68 -9.79 5.91 12.14
CA MET A 68 -8.76 5.44 11.19
C MET A 68 -7.36 5.39 11.81
N HIS A 69 -6.96 6.43 12.54
CA HIS A 69 -5.64 6.47 13.19
C HIS A 69 -5.52 5.41 14.27
N ASP A 70 -6.52 5.28 15.14
CA ASP A 70 -6.49 4.28 16.22
C ASP A 70 -6.43 2.87 15.65
N VAL A 71 -7.28 2.55 14.69
CA VAL A 71 -7.34 1.23 14.05
C VAL A 71 -5.99 0.89 13.40
N PHE A 72 -5.43 1.78 12.59
CA PHE A 72 -4.21 1.46 11.86
C PHE A 72 -2.95 1.49 12.75
N GLU A 73 -2.77 2.54 13.57
CA GLU A 73 -1.55 2.73 14.34
C GLU A 73 -1.52 1.87 15.62
N ASN A 74 -2.63 1.82 16.35
CA ASN A 74 -2.69 1.14 17.65
C ASN A 74 -3.12 -0.32 17.55
N GLN A 75 -4.14 -0.64 16.75
CA GLN A 75 -4.65 -2.00 16.65
C GLN A 75 -3.88 -2.80 15.60
N CYS A 76 -3.86 -2.37 14.34
CA CYS A 76 -3.14 -3.06 13.26
C CYS A 76 -1.61 -2.94 13.37
N ARG A 77 -1.08 -1.96 14.11
CA ARG A 77 0.36 -1.68 14.25
C ARG A 77 1.02 -1.36 12.92
N ILE A 78 0.31 -0.63 12.07
CA ILE A 78 0.75 -0.19 10.76
C ILE A 78 0.73 1.34 10.75
N ALA A 79 1.78 1.96 10.23
CA ALA A 79 1.86 3.40 9.99
C ALA A 79 1.68 3.69 8.48
N PRO A 80 0.45 3.81 7.97
CA PRO A 80 0.20 4.18 6.59
C PRO A 80 0.36 5.69 6.40
N SER A 81 0.27 6.16 5.16
CA SER A 81 -0.06 7.56 4.94
C SER A 81 -1.56 7.70 4.89
N PHE A 82 -2.15 8.52 5.76
CA PHE A 82 -3.59 8.74 5.80
C PHE A 82 -4.06 9.64 4.66
N GLY A 83 -5.23 9.33 4.11
CA GLY A 83 -5.77 10.02 2.94
C GLY A 83 -6.11 11.48 3.20
N GLU A 84 -6.51 11.82 4.41
CA GLU A 84 -6.79 13.19 4.82
C GLU A 84 -5.60 14.15 4.61
N TRP A 85 -4.36 13.65 4.66
CA TRP A 85 -3.16 14.44 4.40
C TRP A 85 -3.04 14.91 2.94
N PHE A 86 -3.77 14.27 2.02
CA PHE A 86 -3.70 14.53 0.59
C PHE A 86 -4.94 15.24 0.04
N GLY A 87 -6.12 15.07 0.67
CA GLY A 87 -7.36 15.60 0.16
C GLY A 87 -8.40 15.96 1.22
N GLY A 88 -7.98 16.11 2.49
CA GLY A 88 -8.86 16.49 3.59
C GLY A 88 -9.96 15.46 3.87
N GLU A 89 -11.09 15.93 4.36
CA GLU A 89 -12.22 15.10 4.81
C GLU A 89 -12.76 14.14 3.75
N SER A 90 -12.67 14.51 2.47
CA SER A 90 -13.13 13.65 1.37
C SER A 90 -12.37 12.33 1.25
N TYR A 91 -11.19 12.25 1.84
CA TYR A 91 -10.32 11.08 1.84
C TYR A 91 -10.00 10.57 3.26
N ALA A 92 -10.78 10.97 4.26
CA ALA A 92 -10.51 10.63 5.66
C ALA A 92 -10.56 9.12 5.95
N THR A 93 -11.26 8.33 5.12
CA THR A 93 -11.33 6.85 5.24
C THR A 93 -10.30 6.12 4.37
N PHE A 94 -9.44 6.87 3.67
CA PHE A 94 -8.43 6.28 2.80
C PHE A 94 -7.08 6.12 3.50
N VAL A 95 -6.36 5.08 3.09
CA VAL A 95 -4.94 4.93 3.43
C VAL A 95 -4.11 4.65 2.20
N ARG A 96 -2.84 5.05 2.26
CA ARG A 96 -1.84 4.75 1.25
C ARG A 96 -0.77 3.83 1.85
N LEU A 97 -0.64 2.63 1.28
CA LEU A 97 0.34 1.64 1.71
C LEU A 97 1.50 1.53 0.72
N ASN A 98 2.73 1.50 1.25
CA ASN A 98 3.94 1.28 0.44
C ASN A 98 4.14 -0.23 0.22
N LEU A 99 4.18 -0.65 -1.05
CA LEU A 99 4.36 -2.05 -1.45
C LEU A 99 5.78 -2.38 -1.91
N ALA A 100 6.71 -1.41 -1.93
CA ALA A 100 8.12 -1.63 -2.26
C ALA A 100 8.88 -2.20 -1.05
N THR A 101 8.46 -3.37 -0.59
CA THR A 101 9.03 -4.10 0.55
C THR A 101 9.00 -5.61 0.28
N SER A 102 9.45 -6.42 1.23
CA SER A 102 9.37 -7.88 1.10
C SER A 102 7.91 -8.37 1.16
N LEU A 103 7.62 -9.46 0.46
CA LEU A 103 6.31 -10.12 0.54
C LEU A 103 5.95 -10.53 1.99
N THR A 104 6.96 -10.85 2.81
CA THR A 104 6.75 -11.17 4.23
C THR A 104 6.13 -10.00 4.98
N ASN A 105 6.64 -8.79 4.76
CA ASN A 105 6.07 -7.58 5.39
C ASN A 105 4.64 -7.33 4.92
N ILE A 106 4.37 -7.52 3.63
CA ILE A 106 3.00 -7.39 3.08
C ILE A 106 2.06 -8.41 3.71
N LYS A 107 2.49 -9.67 3.87
CA LYS A 107 1.70 -10.72 4.53
C LYS A 107 1.37 -10.35 5.98
N VAL A 108 2.36 -9.90 6.74
CA VAL A 108 2.15 -9.47 8.14
C VAL A 108 1.16 -8.32 8.22
N ALA A 109 1.34 -7.28 7.40
CA ALA A 109 0.43 -6.13 7.38
C ALA A 109 -0.98 -6.52 6.96
N THR A 110 -1.12 -7.29 5.87
CA THR A 110 -2.43 -7.76 5.38
C THR A 110 -3.16 -8.60 6.42
N HIS A 111 -2.45 -9.52 7.08
CA HIS A 111 -3.02 -10.37 8.14
C HIS A 111 -3.50 -9.52 9.31
N SER A 112 -2.68 -8.57 9.76
CA SER A 112 -3.05 -7.68 10.86
C SER A 112 -4.28 -6.82 10.53
N ILE A 113 -4.40 -6.31 9.30
CA ILE A 113 -5.61 -5.59 8.85
C ILE A 113 -6.84 -6.49 8.94
N ILE A 114 -6.76 -7.72 8.41
CA ILE A 114 -7.88 -8.67 8.41
C ILE A 114 -8.27 -9.08 9.85
N GLU A 115 -7.30 -9.22 10.75
CA GLU A 115 -7.55 -9.60 12.13
C GLU A 115 -8.29 -8.53 12.93
N HIS A 116 -7.98 -7.25 12.70
CA HIS A 116 -8.52 -6.14 13.50
C HIS A 116 -9.67 -5.39 12.83
N ILE A 117 -9.82 -5.48 11.51
CA ILE A 117 -10.94 -4.90 10.77
C ILE A 117 -11.90 -6.03 10.39
N GLN A 118 -13.00 -6.09 11.11
CA GLN A 118 -14.03 -7.13 10.92
C GLN A 118 -15.16 -6.61 10.00
N PRO A 119 -15.83 -7.50 9.21
CA PRO A 119 -16.98 -7.11 8.40
C PRO A 119 -18.18 -6.69 9.25
#